data_f2bd67aba9959957cd82e9100db3aa75
#
_entry.id   f2bd67aba9959957cd82e9100db3aa75
#
_cell.length_a   1.000
_cell.length_b   1.000
_cell.length_c   1.000
_cell.angle_alpha   90.00
_cell.angle_beta   90.00
_cell.angle_gamma   90.00
#
_symmetry.space_group_name_H-M   'P 1'
#
loop_
_entity.id
_entity.type
_entity.pdbx_description
1 polymer ?
#
loop_
_entity_poly.entity_id
_entity_poly.type
_entity_poly.pdbx_seq_one_letter_code
_entity_poly.pdbx_strand_id
1 'polypeptide(L)'
;MKRLLTVAGVGLVGIGVVMSGLMTVAVGAIATSITQEAASSVLDGVFTAAQARRGRRVYNQNCSSCHGPGPEMSGGEMAPSIAGNGFIVYWTELPVGSLFERIRVSMPEDGPGRLSDQEYTDVVAYMLDSSSYPAGEVELPTDKAALDEIMIVEAE
;
A
#
# COMPACT_ATOMS: atom_id res chain seq x y z
N MET A 1 76.38 -7.25 -5.11
CA MET A 1 77.09 -8.37 -5.76
C MET A 1 76.12 -8.95 -6.78
N LYS A 2 76.37 -8.63 -8.07
CA LYS A 2 76.72 -9.59 -9.17
C LYS A 2 75.63 -10.62 -9.42
N ARG A 3 75.04 -10.88 -10.59
CA ARG A 3 75.31 -10.63 -12.04
C ARG A 3 74.00 -10.90 -12.77
N LEU A 4 73.60 -10.10 -13.66
CA LEU A 4 73.51 -10.26 -15.12
C LEU A 4 73.69 -11.71 -15.65
N LEU A 5 72.72 -12.11 -16.50
CA LEU A 5 73.02 -12.63 -17.84
C LEU A 5 71.79 -12.80 -18.69
N THR A 6 71.83 -12.14 -19.80
CA THR A 6 70.99 -12.11 -20.99
C THR A 6 71.10 -13.42 -21.78
N VAL A 7 70.01 -13.89 -22.43
CA VAL A 7 70.14 -14.54 -23.76
C VAL A 7 68.82 -14.34 -24.52
N ALA A 8 69.00 -13.86 -25.74
CA ALA A 8 67.96 -13.66 -26.76
C ALA A 8 67.63 -14.99 -27.47
N GLY A 9 66.41 -15.08 -27.97
CA GLY A 9 65.98 -16.14 -28.89
C GLY A 9 64.85 -15.64 -29.74
N VAL A 10 65.17 -15.32 -30.99
CA VAL A 10 64.25 -14.93 -32.06
C VAL A 10 63.57 -16.18 -32.62
N GLY A 11 62.30 -16.13 -32.84
CA GLY A 11 61.51 -17.13 -33.58
C GLY A 11 60.20 -16.55 -34.10
N LEU A 12 60.26 -16.05 -35.32
CA LEU A 12 59.08 -15.77 -36.15
C LEU A 12 58.52 -17.09 -36.64
N VAL A 13 57.17 -17.23 -36.67
CA VAL A 13 56.33 -17.75 -37.76
C VAL A 13 54.86 -17.90 -37.30
N GLY A 14 53.94 -17.40 -38.10
CA GLY A 14 52.67 -18.02 -38.28
C GLY A 14 51.45 -17.14 -38.13
N ILE A 15 51.04 -16.53 -39.18
CA ILE A 15 49.76 -15.88 -39.43
C ILE A 15 48.64 -16.88 -39.27
N GLY A 16 47.66 -16.54 -38.45
CA GLY A 16 46.38 -17.25 -38.37
C GLY A 16 45.30 -16.33 -37.78
N VAL A 17 44.77 -15.45 -38.61
CA VAL A 17 43.60 -14.65 -38.27
C VAL A 17 42.37 -15.54 -38.38
N VAL A 18 41.88 -16.03 -37.25
CA VAL A 18 40.53 -16.60 -37.17
C VAL A 18 39.65 -15.52 -36.49
N MET A 19 38.98 -14.76 -37.32
CA MET A 19 37.87 -13.91 -36.88
C MET A 19 36.70 -14.78 -36.48
N SER A 20 36.67 -15.23 -35.26
CA SER A 20 35.42 -15.75 -34.64
C SER A 20 34.60 -14.58 -34.16
N GLY A 21 33.64 -14.18 -35.00
CA GLY A 21 32.62 -13.20 -34.62
C GLY A 21 31.75 -13.76 -33.50
N LEU A 22 32.00 -13.36 -32.25
CA LEU A 22 31.03 -13.54 -31.18
C LEU A 22 29.86 -12.56 -31.45
N MET A 23 28.80 -13.11 -32.00
CA MET A 23 27.50 -12.44 -32.05
C MET A 23 26.96 -12.44 -30.60
N THR A 24 27.20 -11.34 -29.86
CA THR A 24 26.54 -11.10 -28.60
C THR A 24 25.08 -10.74 -28.87
N VAL A 25 24.16 -11.70 -28.71
CA VAL A 25 22.74 -11.44 -28.69
C VAL A 25 22.43 -10.73 -27.38
N ALA A 26 22.29 -9.40 -27.46
CA ALA A 26 21.77 -8.63 -26.34
C ALA A 26 20.29 -8.98 -26.16
N VAL A 27 19.99 -9.85 -25.21
CA VAL A 27 18.62 -10.08 -24.73
C VAL A 27 18.23 -8.82 -23.98
N GLY A 28 17.57 -7.90 -24.66
CA GLY A 28 16.94 -6.74 -24.04
C GLY A 28 15.83 -7.23 -23.12
N ALA A 29 16.04 -7.14 -21.81
CA ALA A 29 14.97 -7.31 -20.85
C ALA A 29 13.95 -6.19 -21.09
N ILE A 30 12.82 -6.53 -21.69
CA ILE A 30 11.65 -5.64 -21.77
C ILE A 30 11.09 -5.58 -20.34
N ALA A 31 11.49 -4.54 -19.60
CA ALA A 31 10.83 -4.19 -18.36
C ALA A 31 9.41 -3.73 -18.72
N THR A 32 8.45 -4.63 -18.61
CA THR A 32 7.03 -4.27 -18.70
C THR A 32 6.73 -3.45 -17.45
N SER A 33 6.73 -2.13 -17.58
CA SER A 33 6.20 -1.25 -16.55
C SER A 33 4.70 -1.52 -16.48
N ILE A 34 4.26 -2.28 -15.48
CA ILE A 34 2.86 -2.37 -15.13
C ILE A 34 2.51 -1.01 -14.54
N THR A 35 1.93 -0.14 -15.34
CA THR A 35 1.30 1.07 -14.82
C THR A 35 0.05 0.59 -14.10
N GLN A 36 0.13 0.45 -12.78
CA GLN A 36 -1.05 0.20 -11.96
C GLN A 36 -1.92 1.44 -12.08
N GLU A 37 -3.07 1.29 -12.71
CA GLU A 37 -4.09 2.33 -12.75
C GLU A 37 -4.43 2.67 -11.31
N ALA A 38 -4.37 3.95 -10.94
CA ALA A 38 -4.70 4.38 -9.59
C ALA A 38 -6.15 4.01 -9.30
N ALA A 39 -6.38 3.36 -8.16
CA ALA A 39 -7.72 2.99 -7.73
C ALA A 39 -8.58 4.27 -7.64
N SER A 40 -9.74 4.25 -8.27
CA SER A 40 -10.66 5.39 -8.30
C SER A 40 -11.77 5.29 -7.28
N SER A 41 -12.04 4.10 -6.75
CA SER A 41 -13.08 3.85 -5.76
C SER A 41 -12.73 2.73 -4.78
N VAL A 42 -13.46 2.67 -3.68
CA VAL A 42 -13.32 1.60 -2.68
C VAL A 42 -13.71 0.21 -3.21
N LEU A 43 -14.38 0.13 -4.37
CA LEU A 43 -14.72 -1.14 -5.03
C LEU A 43 -13.53 -1.77 -5.76
N ASP A 44 -12.45 -1.01 -5.98
CA ASP A 44 -11.24 -1.46 -6.70
C ASP A 44 -10.26 -2.23 -5.79
N GLY A 45 -10.64 -2.57 -4.56
CA GLY A 45 -9.78 -3.31 -3.64
C GLY A 45 -8.59 -2.49 -3.14
N VAL A 46 -8.86 -1.34 -2.58
CA VAL A 46 -7.88 -0.31 -2.19
C VAL A 46 -7.17 -0.59 -0.86
N PHE A 47 -7.53 -1.65 -0.17
CA PHE A 47 -6.90 -2.07 1.09
C PHE A 47 -6.64 -3.57 1.08
N THR A 48 -5.72 -4.05 1.91
CA THR A 48 -5.49 -5.49 2.05
C THR A 48 -6.21 -6.06 3.27
N ALA A 49 -6.55 -7.35 3.22
CA ALA A 49 -7.08 -8.06 4.38
C ALA A 49 -6.11 -8.03 5.58
N ALA A 50 -4.79 -7.93 5.32
CA ALA A 50 -3.79 -7.78 6.37
C ALA A 50 -3.90 -6.41 7.05
N GLN A 51 -4.09 -5.36 6.28
CA GLN A 51 -4.29 -4.00 6.79
C GLN A 51 -5.58 -3.92 7.63
N ALA A 52 -6.70 -4.45 7.15
CA ALA A 52 -7.96 -4.50 7.89
C ALA A 52 -7.81 -5.25 9.23
N ARG A 53 -7.06 -6.37 9.26
CA ARG A 53 -6.78 -7.08 10.53
C ARG A 53 -5.92 -6.26 11.51
N ARG A 54 -4.98 -5.44 11.03
CA ARG A 54 -4.25 -4.50 11.89
C ARG A 54 -5.21 -3.44 12.44
N GLY A 55 -6.03 -2.87 11.57
CA GLY A 55 -7.04 -1.88 11.93
C GLY A 55 -8.02 -2.38 12.98
N ARG A 56 -8.47 -3.64 12.87
CA ARG A 56 -9.31 -4.26 13.90
C ARG A 56 -8.66 -4.26 15.29
N ARG A 57 -7.33 -4.48 15.37
CA ARG A 57 -6.65 -4.45 16.67
C ARG A 57 -6.60 -3.03 17.24
N VAL A 58 -6.26 -2.05 16.40
CA VAL A 58 -6.26 -0.63 16.79
C VAL A 58 -7.66 -0.18 17.23
N TYR A 59 -8.69 -0.53 16.44
CA TYR A 59 -10.08 -0.24 16.73
C TYR A 59 -10.52 -0.80 18.10
N ASN A 60 -10.23 -2.06 18.37
CA ASN A 60 -10.62 -2.69 19.64
C ASN A 60 -9.97 -2.02 20.85
N GLN A 61 -8.81 -1.42 20.69
CA GLN A 61 -8.06 -0.76 21.77
C GLN A 61 -8.48 0.69 21.98
N ASN A 62 -8.94 1.38 20.94
CA ASN A 62 -9.08 2.83 20.96
C ASN A 62 -10.50 3.34 20.61
N CYS A 63 -11.35 2.51 20.02
CA CYS A 63 -12.62 2.98 19.45
C CYS A 63 -13.84 2.19 19.97
N SER A 64 -13.66 0.90 20.24
CA SER A 64 -14.76 -0.03 20.53
C SER A 64 -15.52 0.28 21.83
N SER A 65 -14.92 0.98 22.77
CA SER A 65 -15.56 1.40 24.01
C SER A 65 -16.77 2.35 23.78
N CYS A 66 -16.71 3.15 22.72
CA CYS A 66 -17.76 4.09 22.35
C CYS A 66 -18.56 3.61 21.13
N HIS A 67 -17.87 3.09 20.09
CA HIS A 67 -18.50 2.66 18.84
C HIS A 67 -18.99 1.20 18.84
N GLY A 68 -18.87 0.49 19.96
CA GLY A 68 -19.30 -0.89 20.07
C GLY A 68 -18.28 -1.90 19.54
N PRO A 69 -18.36 -3.15 19.97
CA PRO A 69 -17.47 -4.23 19.54
C PRO A 69 -17.89 -4.79 18.17
N GLY A 70 -16.91 -5.38 17.49
CA GLY A 70 -17.13 -6.20 16.29
C GLY A 70 -17.34 -5.42 15.00
N PRO A 71 -17.71 -6.14 13.93
CA PRO A 71 -17.78 -5.55 12.61
C PRO A 71 -18.96 -4.57 12.40
N GLU A 72 -19.98 -4.66 13.24
CA GLU A 72 -21.15 -3.79 13.12
C GLU A 72 -20.88 -2.37 13.63
N MET A 73 -19.88 -2.23 14.53
CA MET A 73 -19.47 -0.94 15.09
C MET A 73 -20.65 -0.01 15.40
N SER A 74 -21.71 -0.59 15.95
CA SER A 74 -22.93 0.13 16.30
C SER A 74 -22.81 0.65 17.72
N GLY A 75 -22.48 1.92 17.87
CA GLY A 75 -22.18 2.54 19.17
C GLY A 75 -23.38 2.80 20.06
N GLY A 76 -24.58 2.41 19.66
CA GLY A 76 -25.81 2.69 20.41
C GLY A 76 -26.06 4.18 20.59
N GLU A 77 -26.44 4.59 21.80
CA GLU A 77 -26.76 6.01 22.09
C GLU A 77 -25.50 6.90 22.24
N MET A 78 -24.32 6.31 22.43
CA MET A 78 -23.09 7.05 22.76
C MET A 78 -22.33 7.55 21.53
N ALA A 79 -22.38 6.81 20.43
CA ALA A 79 -21.63 7.15 19.21
C ALA A 79 -22.34 6.59 17.99
N PRO A 80 -22.20 7.21 16.80
CA PRO A 80 -22.83 6.70 15.58
C PRO A 80 -22.23 5.36 15.17
N SER A 81 -23.02 4.57 14.42
CA SER A 81 -22.49 3.41 13.70
C SER A 81 -21.47 3.87 12.65
N ILE A 82 -20.32 3.21 12.59
CA ILE A 82 -19.22 3.54 11.67
C ILE A 82 -18.90 2.40 10.70
N ALA A 83 -19.81 1.45 10.54
CA ALA A 83 -19.73 0.37 9.56
C ALA A 83 -21.12 0.06 8.97
N GLY A 84 -21.17 -0.70 7.90
CA GLY A 84 -22.41 -1.09 7.21
C GLY A 84 -23.24 0.10 6.74
N ASN A 85 -24.55 0.02 6.87
CA ASN A 85 -25.47 1.07 6.41
C ASN A 85 -25.16 2.43 7.06
N GLY A 86 -24.78 2.45 8.33
CA GLY A 86 -24.40 3.69 9.01
C GLY A 86 -23.18 4.36 8.37
N PHE A 87 -22.21 3.57 7.92
CA PHE A 87 -21.06 4.06 7.18
C PHE A 87 -21.48 4.63 5.80
N ILE A 88 -22.23 3.85 5.04
CA ILE A 88 -22.66 4.20 3.67
C ILE A 88 -23.39 5.53 3.64
N VAL A 89 -24.39 5.73 4.50
CA VAL A 89 -25.22 6.95 4.54
C VAL A 89 -24.39 8.23 4.73
N TYR A 90 -23.31 8.17 5.51
CA TYR A 90 -22.52 9.36 5.83
C TYR A 90 -21.33 9.59 4.90
N TRP A 91 -20.82 8.54 4.25
CA TRP A 91 -19.53 8.60 3.57
C TRP A 91 -19.59 8.37 2.07
N THR A 92 -20.70 7.86 1.52
CA THR A 92 -20.88 7.74 0.07
C THR A 92 -20.74 9.11 -0.61
N GLU A 93 -20.10 9.11 -1.77
CA GLU A 93 -19.75 10.30 -2.56
C GLU A 93 -18.66 11.20 -1.95
N LEU A 94 -18.03 10.77 -0.85
CA LEU A 94 -16.88 11.46 -0.28
C LEU A 94 -15.59 10.67 -0.52
N PRO A 95 -14.44 11.35 -0.62
CA PRO A 95 -13.15 10.67 -0.72
C PRO A 95 -12.76 10.03 0.62
N VAL A 96 -12.01 8.93 0.54
CA VAL A 96 -11.44 8.25 1.72
C VAL A 96 -10.59 9.19 2.57
N GLY A 97 -9.90 10.16 1.93
CA GLY A 97 -9.13 11.18 2.64
C GLY A 97 -9.97 12.07 3.55
N SER A 98 -11.25 12.31 3.23
CA SER A 98 -12.18 13.04 4.10
C SER A 98 -12.52 12.24 5.36
N LEU A 99 -12.73 10.93 5.22
CA LEU A 99 -12.93 10.03 6.35
C LEU A 99 -11.67 9.96 7.22
N PHE A 100 -10.52 9.73 6.61
CA PHE A 100 -9.22 9.70 7.29
C PHE A 100 -8.99 10.97 8.12
N GLU A 101 -9.14 12.15 7.49
CA GLU A 101 -8.95 13.42 8.18
C GLU A 101 -9.95 13.61 9.32
N ARG A 102 -11.22 13.25 9.10
CA ARG A 102 -12.25 13.35 10.14
C ARG A 102 -11.88 12.55 11.38
N ILE A 103 -11.50 11.29 11.21
CA ILE A 103 -11.12 10.47 12.37
C ILE A 103 -9.81 10.93 13.00
N ARG A 104 -8.84 11.36 12.21
CA ARG A 104 -7.54 11.82 12.68
C ARG A 104 -7.63 13.04 13.59
N VAL A 105 -8.47 14.02 13.22
CA VAL A 105 -8.57 15.29 13.96
C VAL A 105 -9.58 15.26 15.11
N SER A 106 -10.47 14.26 15.16
CA SER A 106 -11.53 14.24 16.16
C SER A 106 -11.61 12.96 16.99
N MET A 107 -10.89 11.90 16.62
CA MET A 107 -10.94 10.59 17.28
C MET A 107 -9.55 10.08 17.67
N PRO A 108 -9.46 9.25 18.71
CA PRO A 108 -10.49 9.01 19.73
C PRO A 108 -10.84 10.31 20.48
N GLU A 109 -12.10 10.46 20.90
CA GLU A 109 -12.56 11.70 21.52
C GLU A 109 -11.77 12.10 22.78
N ASP A 110 -11.30 11.11 23.53
CA ASP A 110 -10.47 11.29 24.74
C ASP A 110 -9.00 11.67 24.42
N GLY A 111 -8.61 11.76 23.17
CA GLY A 111 -7.28 12.13 22.72
C GLY A 111 -7.15 12.18 21.20
N PRO A 112 -7.75 13.18 20.54
CA PRO A 112 -7.66 13.31 19.09
C PRO A 112 -6.22 13.43 18.60
N GLY A 113 -5.90 12.77 17.48
CA GLY A 113 -4.56 12.81 16.89
C GLY A 113 -3.48 11.99 17.61
N ARG A 114 -3.83 11.18 18.59
CA ARG A 114 -2.85 10.39 19.36
C ARG A 114 -2.31 9.15 18.65
N LEU A 115 -3.01 8.67 17.62
CA LEU A 115 -2.57 7.55 16.82
C LEU A 115 -1.68 8.01 15.67
N SER A 116 -0.84 7.13 15.15
CA SER A 116 -0.08 7.38 13.93
C SER A 116 -0.99 7.37 12.70
N ASP A 117 -0.56 8.02 11.61
CA ASP A 117 -1.30 8.02 10.34
C ASP A 117 -1.50 6.59 9.81
N GLN A 118 -0.54 5.67 10.05
CA GLN A 118 -0.68 4.25 9.73
C GLN A 118 -1.81 3.58 10.53
N GLU A 119 -1.91 3.86 11.81
CA GLU A 119 -2.99 3.29 12.64
C GLU A 119 -4.35 3.84 12.23
N TYR A 120 -4.45 5.12 11.87
CA TYR A 120 -5.69 5.69 11.34
C TYR A 120 -6.08 5.05 10.00
N THR A 121 -5.16 4.88 9.05
CA THR A 121 -5.47 4.21 7.77
C THR A 121 -5.78 2.73 7.94
N ASP A 122 -5.15 2.05 8.88
CA ASP A 122 -5.49 0.67 9.22
C ASP A 122 -6.93 0.58 9.77
N VAL A 123 -7.36 1.55 10.60
CA VAL A 123 -8.75 1.63 11.09
C VAL A 123 -9.71 1.90 9.94
N VAL A 124 -9.38 2.80 9.00
CA VAL A 124 -10.19 3.04 7.78
C VAL A 124 -10.34 1.75 6.98
N ALA A 125 -9.25 1.00 6.77
CA ALA A 125 -9.32 -0.29 6.09
C ALA A 125 -10.25 -1.29 6.80
N TYR A 126 -10.24 -1.31 8.14
CA TYR A 126 -11.17 -2.15 8.91
C TYR A 126 -12.62 -1.68 8.81
N MET A 127 -12.89 -0.37 8.73
CA MET A 127 -14.24 0.17 8.51
C MET A 127 -14.77 -0.22 7.13
N LEU A 128 -13.93 -0.15 6.08
CA LEU A 128 -14.27 -0.59 4.74
C LEU A 128 -14.56 -2.10 4.68
N ASP A 129 -13.69 -2.93 5.27
CA ASP A 129 -13.88 -4.39 5.38
C ASP A 129 -15.18 -4.73 6.10
N SER A 130 -15.47 -4.05 7.21
CA SER A 130 -16.71 -4.21 7.99
C SER A 130 -17.95 -3.71 7.27
N SER A 131 -17.79 -2.87 6.26
CA SER A 131 -18.84 -2.38 5.38
C SER A 131 -18.97 -3.17 4.07
N SER A 132 -18.32 -4.36 4.00
CA SER A 132 -18.38 -5.29 2.88
C SER A 132 -17.70 -4.82 1.59
N TYR A 133 -16.80 -3.85 1.65
CA TYR A 133 -15.97 -3.50 0.50
C TYR A 133 -14.89 -4.56 0.25
N PRO A 134 -14.51 -4.81 -1.01
CA PRO A 134 -13.55 -5.84 -1.34
C PRO A 134 -12.12 -5.48 -0.91
N ALA A 135 -11.43 -6.43 -0.31
CA ALA A 135 -9.98 -6.32 -0.11
C ALA A 135 -9.25 -6.61 -1.43
N GLY A 136 -8.12 -5.92 -1.63
CA GLY A 136 -7.23 -6.10 -2.76
C GLY A 136 -5.80 -6.46 -2.33
N GLU A 137 -4.85 -6.16 -3.21
CA GLU A 137 -3.43 -6.51 -3.04
C GLU A 137 -2.57 -5.34 -2.52
N VAL A 138 -3.11 -4.12 -2.54
CA VAL A 138 -2.39 -2.90 -2.16
C VAL A 138 -3.03 -2.29 -0.91
N GLU A 139 -2.20 -1.82 0.01
CA GLU A 139 -2.67 -1.15 1.21
C GLU A 139 -3.07 0.31 0.93
N LEU A 140 -4.06 0.80 1.66
CA LEU A 140 -4.35 2.24 1.70
C LEU A 140 -3.08 3.00 2.09
N PRO A 141 -2.73 4.05 1.36
CA PRO A 141 -1.61 4.91 1.72
C PRO A 141 -1.91 5.72 3.00
N THR A 142 -0.86 6.24 3.63
CA THR A 142 -1.00 7.14 4.79
C THR A 142 -1.05 8.62 4.38
N ASP A 143 -0.78 8.91 3.13
CA ASP A 143 -0.82 10.26 2.57
C ASP A 143 -2.25 10.67 2.23
N LYS A 144 -2.70 11.79 2.81
CA LYS A 144 -4.06 12.27 2.63
C LYS A 144 -4.37 12.60 1.16
N ALA A 145 -3.42 13.17 0.42
CA ALA A 145 -3.68 13.55 -0.97
C ALA A 145 -3.92 12.30 -1.84
N ALA A 146 -3.18 11.22 -1.58
CA ALA A 146 -3.43 9.94 -2.25
C ALA A 146 -4.76 9.31 -1.83
N LEU A 147 -5.20 9.49 -0.58
CA LEU A 147 -6.51 9.04 -0.11
C LEU A 147 -7.66 9.87 -0.69
N ASP A 148 -7.43 11.14 -1.02
CA ASP A 148 -8.43 12.01 -1.65
C ASP A 148 -8.78 11.58 -3.09
N GLU A 149 -7.91 10.80 -3.75
CA GLU A 149 -8.15 10.26 -5.10
C GLU A 149 -9.05 8.99 -5.10
N ILE A 150 -9.39 8.46 -3.91
CA ILE A 150 -10.17 7.24 -3.77
C ILE A 150 -11.58 7.61 -3.29
N MET A 151 -12.59 7.36 -4.11
CA MET A 151 -13.98 7.68 -3.77
C MET A 151 -14.65 6.54 -3.01
N ILE A 152 -15.42 6.89 -1.99
CA ILE A 152 -16.34 5.96 -1.33
C ILE A 152 -17.63 5.97 -2.14
N VAL A 153 -17.99 4.81 -2.69
CA VAL A 153 -19.18 4.60 -3.48
C VAL A 153 -20.04 3.51 -2.83
N GLU A 154 -21.33 3.48 -3.11
CA GLU A 154 -22.20 2.43 -2.60
C GLU A 154 -21.84 1.08 -3.21
N ALA A 155 -21.75 0.03 -2.39
CA ALA A 155 -21.64 -1.35 -2.88
C ALA A 155 -23.01 -1.80 -3.41
N GLU A 156 -23.03 -2.30 -4.67
CA GLU A 156 -24.26 -2.85 -5.28
C GLU A 156 -24.72 -4.15 -4.60
#